data_2028d7cb35edcaaa2e052598873541a3
#
_entry.id   2028d7cb35edcaaa2e052598873541a3
#
_cell.length_a   1.000
_cell.length_b   1.000
_cell.length_c   1.000
_cell.angle_alpha   90.00
_cell.angle_beta   90.00
_cell.angle_gamma   90.00
#
_symmetry.space_group_name_H-M   'P 1'
#
loop_
_entity.id
_entity.type
_entity.pdbx_description
1 polymer ?
#
loop_
_entity_poly.entity_id
_entity_poly.type
_entity_poly.pdbx_seq_one_letter_code
_entity_poly.pdbx_strand_id
1 'polypeptide(L)'
;GKEYDVVLLLQNTSPFRAVEHVREALKLYTSAIDMVVSVKETSSNPYYNCFEEDSQGFLHISKGEGLYTRRQDVPKAYEYNGAIYVINPESLKKMPLGKFTKRIKYVMDDLHSVDLDNMIDWKLAELIIKEELQ
;
A
#
# COMPACT_ATOMS: atom_id res chain seq x y z
N GLY A 1 -1.68 -11.70 -30.68
CA GLY A 1 -1.14 -11.99 -29.35
C GLY A 1 -2.19 -12.53 -28.40
N LYS A 2 -1.73 -13.01 -27.27
CA LYS A 2 -2.62 -13.51 -26.22
C LYS A 2 -3.19 -12.35 -25.40
N GLU A 3 -4.46 -12.47 -25.04
CA GLU A 3 -5.11 -11.55 -24.11
C GLU A 3 -5.23 -12.24 -22.75
N TYR A 4 -5.14 -11.45 -21.68
CA TYR A 4 -5.26 -11.92 -20.31
C TYR A 4 -6.39 -11.18 -19.62
N ASP A 5 -7.06 -11.85 -18.68
CA ASP A 5 -8.16 -11.27 -17.91
C ASP A 5 -7.66 -10.35 -16.80
N VAL A 6 -6.47 -10.64 -16.29
CA VAL A 6 -5.88 -9.88 -15.19
C VAL A 6 -4.36 -10.02 -15.20
N VAL A 7 -3.66 -8.98 -14.75
CA VAL A 7 -2.22 -9.03 -14.49
C VAL A 7 -2.00 -9.01 -12.99
N LEU A 8 -1.29 -10.01 -12.49
CA LEU A 8 -0.92 -10.09 -11.08
C LEU A 8 0.57 -9.81 -10.93
N LEU A 9 0.90 -8.71 -10.24
CA LEU A 9 2.29 -8.33 -9.94
C LEU A 9 2.56 -8.56 -8.46
N LEU A 10 3.56 -9.38 -8.17
CA LEU A 10 4.01 -9.70 -6.82
C LEU A 10 5.46 -9.29 -6.67
N GLN A 11 5.76 -8.35 -5.78
CA GLN A 11 7.13 -7.93 -5.55
C GLN A 11 7.87 -8.95 -4.67
N ASN A 12 9.12 -9.21 -5.00
CA ASN A 12 9.94 -10.19 -4.30
C ASN A 12 10.51 -9.69 -2.97
N THR A 13 10.30 -8.42 -2.63
CA THR A 13 10.76 -7.79 -1.39
C THR A 13 9.73 -7.87 -0.26
N SER A 14 8.62 -8.58 -0.45
CA SER A 14 7.54 -8.74 0.54
C SER A 14 7.56 -10.16 1.11
N PRO A 15 8.42 -10.45 2.13
CA PRO A 15 8.71 -11.83 2.54
C PRO A 15 7.56 -12.51 3.29
N PHE A 16 6.63 -11.77 3.85
CA PHE A 16 5.55 -12.33 4.67
C PHE A 16 4.18 -12.35 3.99
N ARG A 17 4.14 -12.06 2.70
CA ARG A 17 2.93 -12.22 1.90
C ARG A 17 2.58 -13.70 1.80
N ALA A 18 1.34 -14.05 2.14
CA ALA A 18 0.83 -15.42 2.07
C ALA A 18 -0.09 -15.61 0.85
N VAL A 19 -0.31 -16.85 0.46
CA VAL A 19 -1.22 -17.21 -0.65
C VAL A 19 -2.63 -16.68 -0.41
N GLU A 20 -3.11 -16.72 0.82
CA GLU A 20 -4.44 -16.23 1.17
C GLU A 20 -4.60 -14.73 0.91
N HIS A 21 -3.54 -13.93 1.11
CA HIS A 21 -3.56 -12.52 0.77
C HIS A 21 -3.81 -12.31 -0.73
N VAL A 22 -3.15 -13.11 -1.57
CA VAL A 22 -3.33 -13.06 -3.02
C VAL A 22 -4.76 -13.45 -3.41
N ARG A 23 -5.28 -14.51 -2.82
CA ARG A 23 -6.64 -14.98 -3.10
C ARG A 23 -7.69 -13.93 -2.70
N GLU A 24 -7.54 -13.33 -1.54
CA GLU A 24 -8.45 -12.29 -1.06
C GLU A 24 -8.40 -11.04 -1.94
N ALA A 25 -7.22 -10.62 -2.35
CA ALA A 25 -7.05 -9.48 -3.25
C ALA A 25 -7.71 -9.76 -4.62
N LEU A 26 -7.53 -10.97 -5.16
CA LEU A 26 -8.16 -11.37 -6.43
C LEU A 26 -9.69 -11.35 -6.36
N LYS A 27 -10.27 -11.69 -5.21
CA LYS A 27 -11.74 -11.64 -5.02
C LYS A 27 -12.30 -10.23 -5.10
N LEU A 28 -11.51 -9.22 -4.82
CA LEU A 28 -11.95 -7.82 -4.91
C LEU A 28 -11.89 -7.28 -6.33
N TYR A 29 -11.19 -7.96 -7.22
CA TYR A 29 -11.00 -7.50 -8.59
C TYR A 29 -12.26 -7.74 -9.44
N THR A 30 -12.62 -6.73 -10.22
CA THR A 30 -13.62 -6.83 -11.31
C THR A 30 -13.11 -6.05 -12.51
N SER A 31 -13.67 -6.34 -13.69
CA SER A 31 -13.31 -5.61 -14.92
C SER A 31 -13.78 -4.15 -14.92
N ALA A 32 -14.58 -3.74 -13.94
CA ALA A 32 -15.07 -2.37 -13.80
C ALA A 32 -14.07 -1.43 -13.10
N ILE A 33 -12.99 -1.97 -12.51
CA ILE A 33 -11.97 -1.19 -11.80
C ILE A 33 -10.63 -1.27 -12.52
N ASP A 34 -9.72 -0.36 -12.19
CA ASP A 34 -8.38 -0.33 -12.77
C ASP A 34 -7.43 -1.28 -12.05
N MET A 35 -7.53 -1.36 -10.74
CA MET A 35 -6.55 -2.11 -9.94
C MET A 35 -7.05 -2.38 -8.52
N VAL A 36 -6.70 -3.55 -8.00
CA VAL A 36 -6.67 -3.80 -6.55
C VAL A 36 -5.21 -3.72 -6.11
N VAL A 37 -4.92 -2.99 -5.07
CA VAL A 37 -3.56 -2.81 -4.56
C VAL A 37 -3.51 -3.07 -3.07
N SER A 38 -2.51 -3.83 -2.63
CA SER A 38 -2.31 -4.08 -1.22
C SER A 38 -1.72 -2.86 -0.53
N VAL A 39 -2.27 -2.55 0.64
CA VAL A 39 -1.91 -1.38 1.42
C VAL A 39 -1.83 -1.77 2.90
N LYS A 40 -1.22 -0.90 3.69
CA LYS A 40 -1.39 -0.88 5.14
C LYS A 40 -1.91 0.48 5.56
N GLU A 41 -2.58 0.55 6.70
CA GLU A 41 -2.93 1.83 7.31
C GLU A 41 -1.63 2.52 7.72
N THR A 42 -1.42 3.75 7.27
CA THR A 42 -0.17 4.45 7.56
C THR A 42 -0.19 5.12 8.93
N SER A 43 0.92 5.03 9.64
CA SER A 43 1.15 5.82 10.86
C SER A 43 1.55 7.27 10.54
N SER A 44 2.10 7.50 9.35
CA SER A 44 2.44 8.82 8.83
C SER A 44 1.26 9.38 8.07
N ASN A 45 0.34 10.03 8.80
CA ASN A 45 -0.94 10.46 8.26
C ASN A 45 -0.88 11.92 7.81
N PRO A 46 -1.23 12.24 6.56
CA PRO A 46 -1.14 13.61 6.02
C PRO A 46 -2.05 14.62 6.71
N TYR A 47 -3.09 14.16 7.40
CA TYR A 47 -3.97 15.04 8.19
C TYR A 47 -3.49 15.29 9.61
N TYR A 48 -2.46 14.57 10.07
CA TYR A 48 -2.10 14.55 11.48
C TYR A 48 -0.64 14.82 11.76
N ASN A 49 0.28 14.10 11.10
CA ASN A 49 1.71 14.17 11.42
C ASN A 49 2.64 14.20 10.20
N CYS A 50 2.11 14.48 9.01
CA CYS A 50 2.92 14.77 7.84
C CYS A 50 2.80 16.24 7.50
N PHE A 51 3.94 16.89 7.25
CA PHE A 51 4.04 18.32 7.01
C PHE A 51 4.81 18.60 5.74
N GLU A 52 4.46 19.69 5.08
CA GLU A 52 5.18 20.20 3.93
C GLU A 52 5.78 21.56 4.28
N GLU A 53 6.97 21.83 3.76
CA GLU A 53 7.68 23.09 3.98
C GLU A 53 7.28 24.10 2.91
N ASP A 54 6.98 25.34 3.32
CA ASP A 54 6.71 26.44 2.39
C ASP A 54 7.99 27.13 1.93
N SER A 55 7.85 28.13 1.05
CA SER A 55 8.99 28.86 0.50
C SER A 55 9.79 29.66 1.52
N GLN A 56 9.25 29.85 2.72
CA GLN A 56 9.90 30.58 3.82
C GLN A 56 10.51 29.64 4.87
N GLY A 57 10.38 28.33 4.70
CA GLY A 57 10.93 27.33 5.61
C GLY A 57 10.03 26.95 6.77
N PHE A 58 8.75 27.28 6.71
CA PHE A 58 7.79 26.92 7.75
C PHE A 58 7.01 25.65 7.38
N LEU A 59 6.75 24.82 8.39
CA LEU A 59 6.01 23.58 8.19
C LEU A 59 4.50 23.83 8.35
N HIS A 60 3.75 23.25 7.41
CA HIS A 60 2.29 23.23 7.42
C HIS A 60 1.80 21.80 7.28
N ILE A 61 0.66 21.50 7.92
CA ILE A 61 0.05 20.17 7.78
C ILE A 61 -0.19 19.86 6.29
N SER A 62 0.12 18.64 5.86
CA SER A 62 0.08 18.27 4.45
C SER A 62 -1.34 18.28 3.88
N LYS A 63 -2.33 17.89 4.67
CA LYS A 63 -3.72 17.85 4.22
C LYS A 63 -4.67 18.26 5.34
N GLY A 64 -5.74 19.00 4.99
CA GLY A 64 -6.71 19.49 5.93
C GLY A 64 -6.23 20.72 6.69
N GLU A 65 -6.83 21.00 7.84
CA GLU A 65 -6.59 22.22 8.62
C GLU A 65 -5.71 22.02 9.87
N GLY A 66 -5.29 20.78 10.15
CA GLY A 66 -4.44 20.47 11.29
C GLY A 66 -5.13 20.56 12.66
N LEU A 67 -6.45 20.43 12.70
CA LEU A 67 -7.24 20.59 13.91
C LEU A 67 -7.40 19.32 14.75
N TYR A 68 -6.90 18.19 14.25
CA TYR A 68 -7.02 16.93 14.99
C TYR A 68 -6.01 16.86 16.13
N THR A 69 -6.51 16.51 17.32
CA THR A 69 -5.70 16.36 18.54
C THR A 69 -5.52 14.91 18.96
N ARG A 70 -6.34 14.00 18.43
CA ARG A 70 -6.27 12.57 18.73
C ARG A 70 -6.21 11.77 17.45
N ARG A 71 -5.35 10.74 17.45
CA ARG A 71 -5.15 9.87 16.27
C ARG A 71 -6.44 9.19 15.83
N GLN A 72 -7.29 8.76 16.75
CA GLN A 72 -8.54 8.07 16.42
C GLN A 72 -9.59 8.95 15.71
N ASP A 73 -9.46 10.27 15.77
CA ASP A 73 -10.39 11.19 15.12
C ASP A 73 -9.98 11.55 13.69
N VAL A 74 -8.78 11.16 13.29
CA VAL A 74 -8.20 11.51 11.99
C VAL A 74 -8.73 10.56 10.91
N PRO A 75 -9.07 11.06 9.72
CA PRO A 75 -9.39 10.18 8.59
C PRO A 75 -8.25 9.20 8.31
N LYS A 76 -8.58 7.94 8.09
CA LYS A 76 -7.57 6.92 7.78
C LYS A 76 -6.88 7.23 6.47
N ALA A 77 -5.58 7.05 6.44
CA ALA A 77 -4.77 7.11 5.23
C ALA A 77 -4.04 5.78 5.05
N TYR A 78 -3.76 5.43 3.81
CA TYR A 78 -3.17 4.15 3.46
C TYR A 78 -1.92 4.37 2.63
N GLU A 79 -0.94 3.51 2.82
CA GLU A 79 0.25 3.48 1.98
C GLU A 79 0.37 2.13 1.27
N TYR A 80 0.91 2.13 0.06
CA TYR A 80 1.22 0.89 -0.65
C TYR A 80 2.29 0.13 0.13
N ASN A 81 2.06 -1.16 0.34
CA ASN A 81 3.06 -2.03 0.98
C ASN A 81 3.90 -2.83 -0.03
N GLY A 82 3.64 -2.67 -1.33
CA GLY A 82 4.41 -3.31 -2.37
C GLY A 82 4.16 -4.80 -2.56
N ALA A 83 3.22 -5.40 -1.83
CA ALA A 83 3.06 -6.85 -1.84
C ALA A 83 2.29 -7.38 -3.04
N ILE A 84 1.13 -6.78 -3.35
CA ILE A 84 0.18 -7.32 -4.34
C ILE A 84 -0.41 -6.21 -5.18
N TYR A 85 -0.36 -6.39 -6.50
CA TYR A 85 -1.05 -5.54 -7.47
C TYR A 85 -1.86 -6.43 -8.41
N VAL A 86 -3.19 -6.27 -8.42
CA VAL A 86 -4.09 -6.96 -9.34
C VAL A 86 -4.56 -5.92 -10.34
N ILE A 87 -4.08 -6.01 -11.57
CA ILE A 87 -4.16 -4.92 -12.55
C ILE A 87 -5.07 -5.32 -13.69
N ASN A 88 -5.96 -4.39 -14.08
CA ASN A 88 -6.80 -4.53 -15.26
C ASN A 88 -5.94 -4.31 -16.51
N PRO A 89 -5.78 -5.33 -17.38
CA PRO A 89 -4.94 -5.19 -18.58
C PRO A 89 -5.46 -4.12 -19.54
N GLU A 90 -6.77 -3.90 -19.63
CA GLU A 90 -7.33 -2.87 -20.49
C GLU A 90 -6.98 -1.46 -20.00
N SER A 91 -6.99 -1.25 -18.70
CA SER A 91 -6.54 0.02 -18.10
C SER A 91 -5.05 0.27 -18.38
N LEU A 92 -4.23 -0.79 -18.26
CA LEU A 92 -2.80 -0.70 -18.48
C LEU A 92 -2.45 -0.36 -19.94
N LYS A 93 -3.25 -0.82 -20.90
CA LYS A 93 -3.10 -0.47 -22.33
C LYS A 93 -3.38 1.01 -22.58
N LYS A 94 -4.25 1.62 -21.79
CA LYS A 94 -4.74 3.00 -22.01
C LYS A 94 -3.92 4.06 -21.29
N MET A 95 -3.34 3.74 -20.12
CA MET A 95 -2.65 4.71 -19.28
C MET A 95 -1.63 4.06 -18.36
N PRO A 96 -0.61 4.80 -17.91
CA PRO A 96 0.31 4.30 -16.90
C PRO A 96 -0.36 4.13 -15.54
N LEU A 97 0.18 3.23 -14.71
CA LEU A 97 -0.36 2.90 -13.38
C LEU A 97 -0.63 4.14 -12.52
N GLY A 98 0.25 5.12 -12.57
CA GLY A 98 0.12 6.35 -11.77
C GLY A 98 -1.12 7.16 -12.07
N LYS A 99 -1.75 6.95 -13.24
CA LYS A 99 -2.96 7.66 -13.66
C LYS A 99 -4.25 6.89 -13.41
N PHE A 100 -4.18 5.69 -12.85
CA PHE A 100 -5.37 4.93 -12.49
C PHE A 100 -6.19 5.70 -11.44
N THR A 101 -7.50 5.74 -11.62
CA THR A 101 -8.42 6.41 -10.69
C THR A 101 -9.28 5.45 -9.89
N LYS A 102 -9.60 4.29 -10.48
CA LYS A 102 -10.46 3.28 -9.84
C LYS A 102 -9.60 2.20 -9.19
N ARG A 103 -8.99 2.58 -8.06
CA ARG A 103 -8.14 1.69 -7.26
C ARG A 103 -8.90 1.23 -6.03
N ILE A 104 -8.93 -0.08 -5.80
CA ILE A 104 -9.53 -0.67 -4.59
C ILE A 104 -8.38 -1.14 -3.69
N LYS A 105 -8.46 -0.77 -2.43
CA LYS A 105 -7.47 -1.20 -1.44
C LYS A 105 -7.75 -2.62 -0.96
N TYR A 106 -6.67 -3.38 -0.76
CA TYR A 106 -6.67 -4.59 0.04
C TYR A 106 -5.78 -4.35 1.26
N VAL A 107 -6.37 -4.25 2.44
CA VAL A 107 -5.64 -3.88 3.66
C VAL A 107 -4.95 -5.09 4.26
N MET A 108 -3.64 -4.98 4.48
CA MET A 108 -2.82 -5.97 5.18
C MET A 108 -2.30 -5.35 6.48
N ASP A 109 -2.03 -6.19 7.47
CA ASP A 109 -1.46 -5.75 8.74
C ASP A 109 0.03 -5.41 8.63
N ASP A 110 0.60 -4.84 9.67
CA ASP A 110 2.00 -4.41 9.69
C ASP A 110 2.98 -5.57 9.53
N LEU A 111 2.71 -6.71 10.16
CA LEU A 111 3.57 -7.89 10.09
C LEU A 111 3.73 -8.39 8.65
N HIS A 112 2.60 -8.54 7.94
CA HIS A 112 2.57 -9.05 6.57
C HIS A 112 2.90 -7.99 5.53
N SER A 113 3.09 -6.74 5.97
CA SER A 113 3.40 -5.59 5.11
C SER A 113 4.88 -5.20 5.14
N VAL A 114 5.73 -5.96 5.81
CA VAL A 114 7.19 -5.70 5.83
C VAL A 114 7.72 -5.76 4.40
N ASP A 115 8.47 -4.72 4.01
CA ASP A 115 9.10 -4.60 2.70
C ASP A 115 10.60 -4.42 2.90
N LEU A 116 11.40 -5.17 2.15
CA LEU A 116 12.85 -5.21 2.32
C LEU A 116 13.53 -4.15 1.46
N ASP A 117 13.65 -2.93 1.97
CA ASP A 117 14.31 -1.81 1.28
C ASP A 117 15.72 -1.54 1.80
N ASN A 118 15.99 -1.86 3.08
CA ASN A 118 17.26 -1.56 3.72
C ASN A 118 17.63 -2.62 4.78
N MET A 119 18.78 -2.44 5.44
CA MET A 119 19.26 -3.39 6.44
C MET A 119 18.43 -3.43 7.72
N ILE A 120 17.74 -2.36 8.06
CA ILE A 120 16.83 -2.33 9.21
C ILE A 120 15.65 -3.27 8.93
N ASP A 121 15.10 -3.19 7.73
CA ASP A 121 14.01 -4.07 7.30
C ASP A 121 14.43 -5.52 7.31
N TRP A 122 15.64 -5.81 6.85
CA TRP A 122 16.21 -7.15 6.84
C TRP A 122 16.32 -7.73 8.27
N LYS A 123 16.87 -6.95 9.20
CA LYS A 123 17.00 -7.34 10.60
C LYS A 123 15.65 -7.56 11.26
N LEU A 124 14.68 -6.69 10.95
CA LEU A 124 13.29 -6.86 11.42
C LEU A 124 12.70 -8.16 10.90
N ALA A 125 12.88 -8.47 9.63
CA ALA A 125 12.38 -9.71 9.03
C ALA A 125 13.02 -10.95 9.68
N GLU A 126 14.32 -10.93 9.92
CA GLU A 126 15.01 -12.03 10.63
C GLU A 126 14.46 -12.23 12.04
N LEU A 127 14.22 -11.15 12.78
CA LEU A 127 13.67 -11.21 14.12
C LEU A 127 12.24 -11.80 14.11
N ILE A 128 11.42 -11.38 13.18
CA ILE A 128 10.06 -11.89 13.01
C ILE A 128 10.08 -13.40 12.73
N ILE A 129 10.96 -13.85 11.84
CA ILE A 129 11.12 -15.28 11.53
C ILE A 129 11.47 -16.08 12.78
N LYS A 130 12.34 -15.55 13.62
CA LYS A 130 12.78 -16.24 14.85
C LYS A 130 11.67 -16.32 15.91
N GLU A 131 10.87 -15.28 16.05
CA GLU A 131 9.89 -15.17 17.13
C GLU A 131 8.48 -15.64 16.74
N GLU A 132 8.07 -15.39 15.51
CA GLU A 132 6.69 -15.62 15.08
C GLU A 132 6.50 -16.91 14.28
N LEU A 133 7.55 -17.39 13.62
CA LEU A 133 7.44 -18.50 12.68
C LEU A 133 8.15 -19.78 13.16
N GLN A 134 8.60 -19.80 14.40
CA GLN A 134 9.17 -21.02 15.00
C GLN A 134 8.15 -21.77 15.82
#